data_32b0ebce409d3c285f407342b3620ce9
#
_entry.id   32b0ebce409d3c285f407342b3620ce9
#
_cell.length_a   1.000
_cell.length_b   1.000
_cell.length_c   1.000
_cell.angle_alpha   90.00
_cell.angle_beta   90.00
_cell.angle_gamma   90.00
#
_symmetry.space_group_name_H-M   'P 1'
#
loop_
_entity.id
_entity.type
_entity.pdbx_description
1 polymer ?
#
loop_
_entity_poly.entity_id
_entity_poly.type
_entity_poly.pdbx_seq_one_letter_code
_entity_poly.pdbx_strand_id
1 'polypeptide(L)'
;YSYLYTTELLCAYEEEYDYLNDYPYFHILSLGCGGCADLMAFEHFYRMHSFVAPISYIGIDVNELWRPINNRTLKYCENNGINYKVRYADVFKCFRQHIVNDTNVIVISYLISYLYNTNQIGVIDSFLEDLVTNIVQKKNKGQKLLLIINDVNSYKRGRTYFSQFIRKLEKYKLSIIKCTYKYFDTGDLFDGQKIGTPHLVKRSLFSIPEAIQRKYHAESNCKKTIQLMLEVV
;
A
#
# COMPACT_ATOMS: atom_id res chain seq x y z
N TYR A 1 2.07 2.14 12.16
CA TYR A 1 2.93 1.27 11.32
C TYR A 1 2.74 1.56 9.84
N SER A 2 1.53 1.53 9.31
CA SER A 2 1.23 1.76 7.88
C SER A 2 1.87 3.04 7.34
N TYR A 3 1.75 4.16 8.06
CA TYR A 3 2.41 5.42 7.72
C TYR A 3 3.92 5.27 7.59
N LEU A 4 4.57 4.79 8.65
CA LEU A 4 6.03 4.66 8.71
C LEU A 4 6.55 3.78 7.57
N TYR A 5 5.94 2.61 7.40
CA TYR A 5 6.43 1.62 6.44
C TYR A 5 6.17 2.04 4.99
N THR A 6 5.06 2.70 4.71
CA THR A 6 4.81 3.25 3.38
C THR A 6 5.82 4.35 3.05
N THR A 7 6.11 5.25 3.99
CA THR A 7 7.12 6.30 3.79
C THR A 7 8.50 5.70 3.54
N GLU A 8 8.93 4.73 4.36
CA GLU A 8 10.24 4.08 4.17
C GLU A 8 10.34 3.34 2.84
N LEU A 9 9.26 2.70 2.38
CA LEU A 9 9.25 2.02 1.10
C LEU A 9 9.37 3.01 -0.06
N LEU A 10 8.64 4.13 0.01
CA LEU A 10 8.72 5.21 -0.99
C LEU A 10 10.14 5.79 -1.06
N CYS A 11 10.75 6.08 0.09
CA CYS A 11 12.13 6.57 0.14
C CYS A 11 13.12 5.56 -0.45
N ALA A 12 13.00 4.28 -0.09
CA ALA A 12 13.88 3.25 -0.62
C ALA A 12 13.73 3.07 -2.13
N TYR A 13 12.53 3.22 -2.64
CA TYR A 13 12.24 3.14 -4.06
C TYR A 13 12.84 4.32 -4.82
N GLU A 14 12.72 5.53 -4.29
CA GLU A 14 13.31 6.73 -4.87
C GLU A 14 14.85 6.66 -4.87
N GLU A 15 15.44 6.25 -3.77
CA GLU A 15 16.90 6.08 -3.65
C GLU A 15 17.47 5.08 -4.68
N GLU A 16 16.70 4.02 -5.00
CA GLU A 16 17.17 2.98 -5.93
C GLU A 16 16.94 3.36 -7.40
N TYR A 17 15.85 4.03 -7.68
CA TYR A 17 15.37 4.18 -9.07
C TYR A 17 15.27 5.62 -9.57
N ASP A 18 15.37 6.62 -8.68
CA ASP A 18 15.17 8.06 -9.03
C ASP A 18 13.90 8.28 -9.88
N TYR A 19 12.80 7.65 -9.49
CA TYR A 19 11.72 7.35 -10.42
C TYR A 19 10.37 7.95 -10.10
N LEU A 20 10.13 8.34 -8.83
CA LEU A 20 8.84 8.93 -8.45
C LEU A 20 8.67 10.33 -9.08
N ASN A 21 9.78 10.93 -9.52
CA ASN A 21 9.77 12.15 -10.33
C ASN A 21 9.03 11.98 -11.66
N ASP A 22 8.94 10.77 -12.20
CA ASP A 22 8.23 10.48 -13.45
C ASP A 22 6.71 10.44 -13.29
N TYR A 23 6.21 10.53 -12.06
CA TYR A 23 4.77 10.59 -11.80
C TYR A 23 4.31 12.06 -11.75
N PRO A 24 3.62 12.56 -12.78
CA PRO A 24 3.16 13.95 -12.82
C PRO A 24 2.07 14.24 -11.78
N TYR A 25 1.44 13.21 -11.24
CA TYR A 25 0.42 13.26 -10.20
C TYR A 25 0.28 11.87 -9.54
N PHE A 26 -0.29 11.83 -8.34
CA PHE A 26 -0.69 10.58 -7.70
C PHE A 26 -2.20 10.52 -7.50
N HIS A 27 -2.81 9.61 -8.24
CA HIS A 27 -4.18 9.18 -8.01
C HIS A 27 -4.16 7.86 -7.25
N ILE A 28 -4.30 7.95 -5.93
CA ILE A 28 -4.14 6.83 -5.00
C ILE A 28 -5.48 6.18 -4.73
N LEU A 29 -5.55 4.86 -4.92
CA LEU A 29 -6.63 4.01 -4.44
C LEU A 29 -6.11 3.14 -3.29
N SER A 30 -6.64 3.34 -2.09
CA SER A 30 -6.28 2.57 -0.91
C SER A 30 -7.39 1.58 -0.55
N LEU A 31 -7.05 0.31 -0.53
CA LEU A 31 -7.97 -0.81 -0.26
C LEU A 31 -7.77 -1.30 1.19
N GLY A 32 -8.81 -1.21 2.01
CA GLY A 32 -8.72 -1.38 3.44
C GLY A 32 -7.98 -0.21 4.09
N CYS A 33 -8.36 1.02 3.74
CA CYS A 33 -7.59 2.23 4.07
C CYS A 33 -7.55 2.57 5.57
N GLY A 34 -8.45 2.04 6.37
CA GLY A 34 -8.54 2.35 7.79
C GLY A 34 -8.57 3.86 8.06
N GLY A 35 -7.62 4.35 8.85
CA GLY A 35 -7.43 5.77 9.15
C GLY A 35 -6.63 6.56 8.11
N CYS A 36 -6.42 6.02 6.91
CA CYS A 36 -5.70 6.66 5.78
C CYS A 36 -4.26 7.07 6.11
N ALA A 37 -3.55 6.23 6.87
CA ALA A 37 -2.17 6.49 7.27
C ALA A 37 -1.18 6.47 6.09
N ASP A 38 -1.52 5.76 5.05
CA ASP A 38 -0.79 5.71 3.78
C ASP A 38 -0.85 7.05 3.03
N LEU A 39 -1.99 7.74 3.01
CA LEU A 39 -2.06 9.10 2.48
C LEU A 39 -1.08 10.04 3.19
N MET A 40 -1.02 9.96 4.52
CA MET A 40 -0.08 10.76 5.29
C MET A 40 1.38 10.42 4.97
N ALA A 41 1.66 9.17 4.60
CA ALA A 41 2.99 8.75 4.18
C ALA A 41 3.36 9.35 2.81
N PHE A 42 2.46 9.34 1.85
CA PHE A 42 2.66 9.99 0.56
C PHE A 42 2.87 11.50 0.71
N GLU A 43 2.05 12.15 1.50
CA GLU A 43 2.14 13.59 1.76
C GLU A 43 3.47 13.96 2.44
N HIS A 44 3.90 13.16 3.43
CA HIS A 44 5.19 13.34 4.08
C HIS A 44 6.35 13.16 3.10
N PHE A 45 6.33 12.09 2.32
CA PHE A 45 7.31 11.82 1.28
C PHE A 45 7.41 13.00 0.29
N TYR A 46 6.28 13.52 -0.15
CA TYR A 46 6.21 14.69 -1.02
C TYR A 46 6.91 15.91 -0.46
N ARG A 47 6.64 16.23 0.80
CA ARG A 47 7.27 17.37 1.48
C ARG A 47 8.77 17.19 1.62
N MET A 48 9.23 15.99 1.91
CA MET A 48 10.66 15.69 2.03
C MET A 48 11.42 15.94 0.74
N HIS A 49 10.81 15.64 -0.39
CA HIS A 49 11.44 15.72 -1.72
C HIS A 49 11.05 16.98 -2.52
N SER A 50 10.32 17.91 -1.90
CA SER A 50 9.86 19.15 -2.56
C SER A 50 9.08 18.93 -3.86
N PHE A 51 8.38 17.82 -3.98
CA PHE A 51 7.52 17.56 -5.14
C PHE A 51 6.29 18.46 -5.14
N VAL A 52 5.86 18.86 -6.32
CA VAL A 52 4.71 19.77 -6.54
C VAL A 52 3.53 19.07 -7.20
N ALA A 53 3.60 17.75 -7.40
CA ALA A 53 2.53 17.04 -8.10
C ALA A 53 1.24 16.93 -7.24
N PRO A 54 0.05 17.10 -7.84
CA PRO A 54 -1.20 17.00 -7.10
C PRO A 54 -1.45 15.57 -6.61
N ILE A 55 -1.99 15.45 -5.38
CA ILE A 55 -2.44 14.19 -4.81
C ILE A 55 -3.96 14.12 -4.85
N SER A 56 -4.49 13.03 -5.39
CA SER A 56 -5.88 12.64 -5.26
C SER A 56 -5.95 11.26 -4.58
N TYR A 57 -6.81 11.13 -3.57
CA TYR A 57 -6.89 9.92 -2.76
C TYR A 57 -8.32 9.42 -2.63
N ILE A 58 -8.51 8.15 -2.92
CA ILE A 58 -9.75 7.43 -2.68
C ILE A 58 -9.44 6.24 -1.76
N GLY A 59 -9.91 6.32 -0.51
CA GLY A 59 -9.86 5.21 0.43
C GLY A 59 -11.16 4.41 0.42
N ILE A 60 -11.04 3.09 0.54
CA ILE A 60 -12.19 2.18 0.67
C ILE A 60 -11.97 1.34 1.92
N ASP A 61 -12.93 1.36 2.83
CA ASP A 61 -12.94 0.53 4.04
C ASP A 61 -14.38 0.17 4.42
N VAL A 62 -14.58 -1.03 4.92
CA VAL A 62 -15.91 -1.47 5.38
C VAL A 62 -16.23 -0.96 6.78
N ASN A 63 -15.21 -0.64 7.57
CA ASN A 63 -15.33 -0.30 8.97
C ASN A 63 -15.59 1.21 9.19
N GLU A 64 -16.84 1.57 9.43
CA GLU A 64 -17.26 2.95 9.68
C GLU A 64 -16.72 3.54 11.00
N LEU A 65 -16.16 2.74 11.89
CA LEU A 65 -15.52 3.25 13.12
C LEU A 65 -14.32 4.16 12.84
N TRP A 66 -13.76 4.12 11.63
CA TRP A 66 -12.73 5.05 11.18
C TRP A 66 -13.24 6.44 10.84
N ARG A 67 -14.55 6.65 10.74
CA ARG A 67 -15.16 7.93 10.34
C ARG A 67 -14.66 9.16 11.13
N PRO A 68 -14.52 9.12 12.48
CA PRO A 68 -14.02 10.29 13.21
C PRO A 68 -12.58 10.69 12.83
N ILE A 69 -11.72 9.70 12.54
CA ILE A 69 -10.35 9.95 12.09
C ILE A 69 -10.36 10.47 10.66
N ASN A 70 -11.11 9.82 9.77
CA ASN A 70 -11.21 10.20 8.38
C ASN A 70 -11.80 11.60 8.17
N ASN A 71 -12.72 12.05 9.03
CA ASN A 71 -13.22 13.42 9.02
C ASN A 71 -12.15 14.46 9.42
N ARG A 72 -11.21 14.10 10.30
CA ARG A 72 -10.06 14.97 10.61
C ARG A 72 -9.08 15.02 9.44
N THR A 73 -8.83 13.89 8.82
CA THR A 73 -8.00 13.80 7.61
C THR A 73 -8.61 14.61 6.47
N LEU A 74 -9.93 14.57 6.28
CA LEU A 74 -10.62 15.40 5.29
C LEU A 74 -10.34 16.89 5.50
N LYS A 75 -10.52 17.41 6.72
CA LYS A 75 -10.23 18.82 7.03
C LYS A 75 -8.78 19.20 6.76
N TYR A 76 -7.86 18.30 7.09
CA TYR A 76 -6.44 18.51 6.78
C TYR A 76 -6.22 18.59 5.26
N CYS A 77 -6.81 17.68 4.50
CA CYS A 77 -6.68 17.63 3.04
C CYS A 77 -7.26 18.86 2.35
N GLU A 78 -8.43 19.32 2.79
CA GLU A 78 -9.06 20.56 2.29
C GLU A 78 -8.15 21.77 2.48
N ASN A 79 -7.48 21.89 3.63
CA ASN A 79 -6.54 22.98 3.92
C ASN A 79 -5.22 22.89 3.12
N ASN A 80 -4.89 21.72 2.59
CA ASN A 80 -3.62 21.47 1.85
C ASN A 80 -3.83 21.18 0.36
N GLY A 81 -5.04 21.39 -0.17
CA GLY A 81 -5.32 21.20 -1.60
C GLY A 81 -5.28 19.76 -2.08
N ILE A 82 -5.44 18.79 -1.17
CA ILE A 82 -5.45 17.37 -1.49
C ILE A 82 -6.91 16.93 -1.78
N ASN A 83 -7.15 16.36 -2.94
CA ASN A 83 -8.45 15.78 -3.26
C ASN A 83 -8.61 14.44 -2.51
N TYR A 84 -9.50 14.41 -1.51
CA TYR A 84 -9.65 13.30 -0.60
C TYR A 84 -11.08 12.79 -0.52
N LYS A 85 -11.24 11.47 -0.61
CA LYS A 85 -12.54 10.82 -0.46
C LYS A 85 -12.37 9.45 0.21
N VAL A 86 -13.22 9.13 1.19
CA VAL A 86 -13.35 7.78 1.74
C VAL A 86 -14.75 7.24 1.47
N ARG A 87 -14.81 6.00 1.03
CA ARG A 87 -16.05 5.23 0.84
C ARG A 87 -16.10 4.08 1.83
N TYR A 88 -17.16 4.06 2.64
CA TYR A 88 -17.42 2.95 3.55
C TYR A 88 -18.18 1.87 2.78
N ALA A 89 -17.43 0.94 2.22
CA ALA A 89 -17.95 -0.10 1.36
C ALA A 89 -17.05 -1.33 1.38
N ASP A 90 -17.63 -2.45 1.00
CA ASP A 90 -16.90 -3.69 0.79
C ASP A 90 -15.97 -3.56 -0.43
N VAL A 91 -14.68 -3.72 -0.21
CA VAL A 91 -13.65 -3.65 -1.25
C VAL A 91 -13.97 -4.56 -2.44
N PHE A 92 -14.47 -5.77 -2.17
CA PHE A 92 -14.81 -6.75 -3.22
C PHE A 92 -15.96 -6.32 -4.13
N LYS A 93 -16.82 -5.43 -3.66
CA LYS A 93 -17.93 -4.87 -4.46
C LYS A 93 -17.53 -3.63 -5.23
N CYS A 94 -16.51 -2.91 -4.77
CA CYS A 94 -16.09 -1.65 -5.37
C CYS A 94 -15.47 -1.79 -6.75
N PHE A 95 -14.86 -2.92 -7.05
CA PHE A 95 -14.30 -3.19 -8.40
C PHE A 95 -15.33 -3.14 -9.52
N ARG A 96 -16.61 -3.27 -9.20
CA ARG A 96 -17.70 -3.21 -10.18
C ARG A 96 -18.15 -1.78 -10.53
N GLN A 97 -17.63 -0.75 -9.84
CA GLN A 97 -18.19 0.60 -9.87
C GLN A 97 -17.34 1.64 -10.61
N HIS A 98 -16.46 1.29 -11.52
CA HIS A 98 -15.67 2.23 -12.37
C HIS A 98 -14.82 3.28 -11.62
N ILE A 99 -14.45 3.04 -10.37
CA ILE A 99 -13.71 4.01 -9.53
C ILE A 99 -12.25 4.19 -9.96
N VAL A 100 -11.77 3.38 -10.89
CA VAL A 100 -10.32 3.11 -11.02
C VAL A 100 -9.69 3.61 -12.32
N ASN A 101 -10.45 4.25 -13.20
CA ASN A 101 -9.92 4.60 -14.53
C ASN A 101 -8.69 5.53 -14.48
N ASP A 102 -8.61 6.41 -13.47
CA ASP A 102 -7.51 7.38 -13.36
C ASP A 102 -6.47 7.00 -12.29
N THR A 103 -6.62 5.85 -11.63
CA THR A 103 -5.70 5.41 -10.58
C THR A 103 -4.35 5.02 -11.15
N ASN A 104 -3.28 5.59 -10.62
CA ASN A 104 -1.90 5.19 -10.94
C ASN A 104 -1.13 4.64 -9.73
N VAL A 105 -1.72 4.69 -8.54
CA VAL A 105 -1.17 4.08 -7.33
C VAL A 105 -2.26 3.27 -6.62
N ILE A 106 -1.97 2.03 -6.27
CA ILE A 106 -2.84 1.20 -5.43
C ILE A 106 -2.08 0.83 -4.16
N VAL A 107 -2.69 1.08 -3.01
CA VAL A 107 -2.15 0.70 -1.69
C VAL A 107 -3.06 -0.32 -1.04
N ILE A 108 -2.45 -1.38 -0.50
CA ILE A 108 -3.11 -2.42 0.30
C ILE A 108 -2.32 -2.58 1.58
N SER A 109 -2.93 -2.31 2.73
CA SER A 109 -2.23 -2.39 4.01
C SER A 109 -2.94 -3.32 4.99
N TYR A 110 -2.30 -4.44 5.32
CA TYR A 110 -2.76 -5.45 6.29
C TYR A 110 -4.15 -6.08 5.99
N LEU A 111 -4.62 -5.95 4.76
CA LEU A 111 -5.90 -6.50 4.34
C LEU A 111 -5.83 -8.03 4.18
N ILE A 112 -4.76 -8.54 3.59
CA ILE A 112 -4.60 -9.98 3.34
C ILE A 112 -4.50 -10.75 4.65
N SER A 113 -3.65 -10.30 5.58
CA SER A 113 -3.53 -10.91 6.90
C SER A 113 -4.81 -10.78 7.73
N TYR A 114 -5.56 -9.69 7.58
CA TYR A 114 -6.88 -9.55 8.19
C TYR A 114 -7.85 -10.62 7.69
N LEU A 115 -7.97 -10.80 6.38
CA LEU A 115 -8.82 -11.84 5.79
C LEU A 115 -8.42 -13.24 6.26
N TYR A 116 -7.13 -13.51 6.34
CA TYR A 116 -6.62 -14.76 6.88
C TYR A 116 -7.04 -14.96 8.35
N ASN A 117 -6.81 -13.98 9.19
CA ASN A 117 -7.09 -14.03 10.63
C ASN A 117 -8.60 -14.12 10.93
N THR A 118 -9.44 -13.64 10.05
CA THR A 118 -10.91 -13.72 10.15
C THR A 118 -11.49 -14.96 9.44
N ASN A 119 -10.63 -15.92 9.10
CA ASN A 119 -10.99 -17.19 8.44
C ASN A 119 -11.66 -17.00 7.06
N GLN A 120 -11.30 -15.93 6.35
CA GLN A 120 -11.79 -15.61 5.01
C GLN A 120 -10.76 -15.98 3.91
N ILE A 121 -10.02 -17.07 4.11
CA ILE A 121 -8.92 -17.49 3.22
C ILE A 121 -9.40 -17.69 1.79
N GLY A 122 -10.58 -18.29 1.59
CA GLY A 122 -11.15 -18.51 0.25
C GLY A 122 -11.42 -17.23 -0.54
N VAL A 123 -11.52 -16.09 0.15
CA VAL A 123 -11.77 -14.79 -0.48
C VAL A 123 -10.47 -14.16 -1.00
N ILE A 124 -9.31 -14.52 -0.43
CA ILE A 124 -8.03 -13.89 -0.78
C ILE A 124 -7.68 -14.13 -2.25
N ASP A 125 -7.81 -15.37 -2.73
CA ASP A 125 -7.45 -15.69 -4.11
C ASP A 125 -8.36 -15.00 -5.12
N SER A 126 -9.67 -14.98 -4.87
CA SER A 126 -10.63 -14.24 -5.70
C SER A 126 -10.40 -12.72 -5.63
N PHE A 127 -10.05 -12.19 -4.47
CA PHE A 127 -9.68 -10.78 -4.33
C PHE A 127 -8.47 -10.42 -5.20
N LEU A 128 -7.42 -11.22 -5.15
CA LEU A 128 -6.22 -10.98 -5.97
C LEU A 128 -6.53 -11.13 -7.46
N GLU A 129 -7.40 -12.07 -7.84
CA GLU A 129 -7.86 -12.23 -9.23
C GLU A 129 -8.66 -11.02 -9.68
N ASP A 130 -9.63 -10.57 -8.88
CA ASP A 130 -10.44 -9.38 -9.15
C ASP A 130 -9.59 -8.11 -9.24
N LEU A 131 -8.57 -7.99 -8.38
CA LEU A 131 -7.63 -6.88 -8.41
C LEU A 131 -6.91 -6.84 -9.76
N VAL A 132 -6.36 -7.96 -10.21
CA VAL A 132 -5.65 -8.04 -11.49
C VAL A 132 -6.59 -7.82 -12.67
N THR A 133 -7.72 -8.49 -12.71
CA THR A 133 -8.61 -8.45 -13.88
C THR A 133 -9.36 -7.13 -14.01
N ASN A 134 -9.84 -6.56 -12.91
CA ASN A 134 -10.71 -5.40 -12.96
C ASN A 134 -9.98 -4.06 -12.81
N ILE A 135 -8.80 -4.05 -12.20
CA ILE A 135 -8.03 -2.84 -11.98
C ILE A 135 -6.87 -2.75 -12.97
N VAL A 136 -5.98 -3.73 -12.94
CA VAL A 136 -4.71 -3.64 -13.66
C VAL A 136 -4.90 -3.78 -15.16
N GLN A 137 -5.73 -4.71 -15.63
CA GLN A 137 -6.00 -4.90 -17.07
C GLN A 137 -6.77 -3.74 -17.71
N LYS A 138 -7.57 -3.00 -16.93
CA LYS A 138 -8.34 -1.86 -17.44
C LYS A 138 -7.52 -0.60 -17.61
N LYS A 139 -6.27 -0.61 -17.17
CA LYS A 139 -5.40 0.54 -17.40
C LYS A 139 -5.13 0.73 -18.88
N ASN A 140 -5.08 1.99 -19.28
CA ASN A 140 -4.68 2.32 -20.64
C ASN A 140 -3.28 1.76 -20.92
N LYS A 141 -3.11 1.17 -22.08
CA LYS A 141 -1.84 0.59 -22.49
C LYS A 141 -0.72 1.66 -22.42
N GLY A 142 0.37 1.33 -21.75
CA GLY A 142 1.51 2.22 -21.57
C GLY A 142 1.45 3.13 -20.32
N GLN A 143 0.35 3.13 -19.57
CA GLN A 143 0.32 3.83 -18.29
C GLN A 143 0.93 2.98 -17.18
N LYS A 144 1.82 3.60 -16.40
CA LYS A 144 2.43 2.97 -15.23
C LYS A 144 1.43 2.89 -14.07
N LEU A 145 1.44 1.76 -13.38
CA LEU A 145 0.70 1.56 -12.13
C LEU A 145 1.67 1.12 -11.04
N LEU A 146 1.68 1.88 -9.95
CA LEU A 146 2.42 1.54 -8.74
C LEU A 146 1.52 0.77 -7.78
N LEU A 147 1.94 -0.42 -7.38
CA LEU A 147 1.26 -1.27 -6.41
C LEU A 147 2.10 -1.36 -5.15
N ILE A 148 1.55 -0.97 -4.02
CA ILE A 148 2.19 -1.03 -2.70
C ILE A 148 1.37 -1.94 -1.80
N ILE A 149 1.96 -3.03 -1.34
CA ILE A 149 1.31 -3.95 -0.43
C ILE A 149 2.14 -4.05 0.85
N ASN A 150 1.56 -3.63 1.97
CA ASN A 150 2.12 -3.79 3.31
C ASN A 150 1.36 -4.91 4.02
N ASP A 151 2.06 -5.92 4.51
CA ASP A 151 1.41 -7.01 5.24
C ASP A 151 2.34 -7.70 6.24
N VAL A 152 1.83 -8.70 6.95
CA VAL A 152 2.58 -9.44 7.96
C VAL A 152 3.60 -10.37 7.30
N ASN A 153 4.87 -10.27 7.76
CA ASN A 153 5.94 -11.16 7.35
C ASN A 153 5.82 -12.52 8.05
N SER A 154 4.84 -13.30 7.66
CA SER A 154 4.59 -14.63 8.22
C SER A 154 4.15 -15.61 7.15
N TYR A 155 4.69 -16.83 7.23
CA TYR A 155 4.26 -17.94 6.38
C TYR A 155 2.76 -18.22 6.55
N LYS A 156 2.08 -18.53 5.46
CA LYS A 156 0.63 -18.74 5.35
C LYS A 156 -0.25 -17.51 5.68
N ARG A 157 0.34 -16.32 5.89
CA ARG A 157 -0.43 -15.07 6.10
C ARG A 157 -0.14 -14.09 4.96
N GLY A 158 0.27 -12.86 5.26
CA GLY A 158 0.51 -11.83 4.23
C GLY A 158 1.58 -12.23 3.20
N ARG A 159 2.76 -12.61 3.66
CA ARG A 159 3.94 -12.89 2.81
C ARG A 159 3.70 -13.91 1.69
N THR A 160 3.02 -14.99 2.00
CA THR A 160 2.82 -16.09 1.03
C THR A 160 2.01 -15.65 -0.20
N TYR A 161 1.17 -14.65 -0.04
CA TYR A 161 0.31 -14.18 -1.13
C TYR A 161 1.01 -13.26 -2.12
N PHE A 162 2.20 -12.73 -1.80
CA PHE A 162 2.95 -11.88 -2.72
C PHE A 162 3.35 -12.63 -4.00
N SER A 163 3.88 -13.85 -3.86
CA SER A 163 4.22 -14.67 -5.02
C SER A 163 3.00 -15.13 -5.82
N GLN A 164 1.87 -15.33 -5.16
CA GLN A 164 0.61 -15.65 -5.85
C GLN A 164 0.12 -14.44 -6.66
N PHE A 165 0.21 -13.24 -6.09
CA PHE A 165 -0.17 -12.01 -6.77
C PHE A 165 0.70 -11.76 -8.01
N ILE A 166 2.02 -11.87 -7.87
CA ILE A 166 2.96 -11.74 -9.00
C ILE A 166 2.63 -12.72 -10.11
N ARG A 167 2.44 -14.01 -9.80
CA ARG A 167 2.05 -15.03 -10.79
C ARG A 167 0.73 -14.71 -11.48
N LYS A 168 -0.23 -14.08 -10.80
CA LYS A 168 -1.48 -13.64 -11.43
C LYS A 168 -1.22 -12.49 -12.42
N LEU A 169 -0.40 -11.52 -12.07
CA LEU A 169 -0.01 -10.43 -12.99
C LEU A 169 0.65 -11.00 -14.27
N GLU A 170 1.59 -11.94 -14.12
CA GLU A 170 2.26 -12.62 -15.23
C GLU A 170 1.28 -13.43 -16.09
N LYS A 171 0.35 -14.17 -15.48
CA LYS A 171 -0.70 -14.93 -16.18
C LYS A 171 -1.53 -14.03 -17.11
N TYR A 172 -1.81 -12.80 -16.69
CA TYR A 172 -2.54 -11.81 -17.48
C TYR A 172 -1.64 -10.96 -18.38
N LYS A 173 -0.37 -11.36 -18.54
CA LYS A 173 0.62 -10.71 -19.42
C LYS A 173 0.87 -9.25 -19.09
N LEU A 174 0.72 -8.88 -17.84
CA LEU A 174 1.11 -7.57 -17.34
C LEU A 174 2.62 -7.56 -17.14
N SER A 175 3.28 -6.57 -17.72
CA SER A 175 4.72 -6.44 -17.60
C SER A 175 5.05 -5.82 -16.24
N ILE A 176 5.76 -6.58 -15.40
CA ILE A 176 6.32 -6.08 -14.16
C ILE A 176 7.66 -5.44 -14.50
N ILE A 177 7.72 -4.10 -14.46
CA ILE A 177 8.94 -3.37 -14.79
C ILE A 177 9.90 -3.39 -13.60
N LYS A 178 9.35 -3.22 -12.38
CA LYS A 178 10.14 -3.17 -11.15
C LYS A 178 9.41 -3.95 -10.06
N CYS A 179 10.19 -4.67 -9.26
CA CYS A 179 9.69 -5.42 -8.12
C CYS A 179 10.67 -5.27 -6.97
N THR A 180 10.27 -4.52 -5.97
CA THR A 180 11.04 -4.30 -4.75
C THR A 180 10.28 -4.82 -3.56
N TYR A 181 10.93 -5.54 -2.67
CA TYR A 181 10.33 -5.90 -1.39
C TYR A 181 11.22 -5.45 -0.23
N LYS A 182 10.58 -5.07 0.85
CA LYS A 182 11.24 -4.58 2.05
C LYS A 182 10.76 -5.36 3.26
N TYR A 183 11.67 -5.65 4.16
CA TYR A 183 11.35 -6.37 5.39
C TYR A 183 12.07 -5.78 6.60
N PHE A 184 11.45 -5.94 7.75
CA PHE A 184 11.89 -5.38 9.02
C PHE A 184 12.40 -6.45 9.99
N ASP A 185 12.79 -7.60 9.49
CA ASP A 185 13.34 -8.70 10.27
C ASP A 185 14.63 -9.22 9.62
N THR A 186 15.49 -9.83 10.44
CA THR A 186 16.73 -10.48 10.00
C THR A 186 16.51 -11.93 9.51
N GLY A 187 15.28 -12.43 9.50
CA GLY A 187 14.95 -13.80 9.15
C GLY A 187 14.85 -14.08 7.65
N ASP A 188 14.94 -15.34 7.29
CA ASP A 188 14.70 -15.82 5.92
C ASP A 188 13.29 -15.47 5.45
N LEU A 189 13.22 -14.72 4.39
CA LEU A 189 12.00 -14.02 4.01
C LEU A 189 11.02 -14.85 3.22
N PHE A 190 11.55 -15.66 2.35
CA PHE A 190 10.76 -16.34 1.34
C PHE A 190 11.31 -17.73 1.12
N ASP A 191 11.10 -18.70 1.86
CA ASP A 191 11.37 -20.13 1.61
C ASP A 191 12.23 -20.41 0.33
N GLY A 192 13.33 -19.68 0.16
CA GLY A 192 14.20 -19.74 -1.01
C GLY A 192 13.68 -19.04 -2.29
N GLN A 193 12.50 -18.45 -2.31
CA GLN A 193 11.99 -17.72 -3.47
C GLN A 193 12.48 -16.26 -3.45
N LYS A 194 13.23 -15.87 -4.48
CA LYS A 194 13.61 -14.47 -4.70
C LYS A 194 12.44 -13.74 -5.38
N ILE A 195 11.91 -12.72 -4.73
CA ILE A 195 10.90 -11.83 -5.29
C ILE A 195 11.50 -10.43 -5.32
N GLY A 196 11.97 -9.99 -6.48
CA GLY A 196 12.56 -8.66 -6.65
C GLY A 196 13.80 -8.37 -5.80
N THR A 197 14.10 -7.09 -5.60
CA THR A 197 15.26 -6.61 -4.86
C THR A 197 14.91 -6.40 -3.38
N PRO A 198 15.65 -7.00 -2.44
CA PRO A 198 15.39 -6.83 -1.02
C PRO A 198 15.96 -5.51 -0.48
N HIS A 199 15.16 -4.82 0.30
CA HIS A 199 15.59 -3.66 1.08
C HIS A 199 15.54 -3.95 2.57
N LEU A 200 16.70 -3.84 3.24
CA LEU A 200 16.78 -3.95 4.68
C LEU A 200 16.54 -2.58 5.31
N VAL A 201 15.59 -2.48 6.22
CA VAL A 201 15.38 -1.26 7.00
C VAL A 201 16.50 -1.07 7.99
N LYS A 202 17.25 0.01 7.84
CA LYS A 202 18.37 0.32 8.74
C LYS A 202 17.97 1.18 9.94
N ARG A 203 16.89 1.98 9.83
CA ARG A 203 16.47 2.92 10.89
C ARG A 203 14.96 3.15 10.86
N SER A 204 14.38 3.50 12.01
CA SER A 204 13.04 4.08 12.08
C SER A 204 13.06 5.54 11.62
N LEU A 205 12.13 5.94 10.77
CA LEU A 205 12.02 7.30 10.24
C LEU A 205 11.49 8.31 11.26
N PHE A 206 10.83 7.86 12.32
CA PHE A 206 10.35 8.72 13.38
C PHE A 206 10.34 8.02 14.74
N SER A 207 10.41 8.81 15.80
CA SER A 207 10.22 8.33 17.17
C SER A 207 8.75 8.43 17.56
N ILE A 208 8.24 7.41 18.23
CA ILE A 208 6.91 7.47 18.83
C ILE A 208 6.99 8.31 20.10
N PRO A 209 6.15 9.36 20.27
CA PRO A 209 6.14 10.15 21.50
C PRO A 209 5.94 9.25 22.73
N GLU A 210 6.71 9.51 23.78
CA GLU A 210 6.73 8.66 25.00
C GLU A 210 5.35 8.49 25.63
N ALA A 211 4.52 9.53 25.61
CA ALA A 211 3.15 9.49 26.11
C ALA A 211 2.28 8.47 25.34
N ILE A 212 2.52 8.33 24.02
CA ILE A 212 1.82 7.34 23.16
C ILE A 212 2.37 5.94 23.44
N GLN A 213 3.69 5.81 23.57
CA GLN A 213 4.31 4.51 23.90
C GLN A 213 3.79 3.98 25.22
N ARG A 214 3.76 4.80 26.26
CA ARG A 214 3.25 4.41 27.60
C ARG A 214 1.77 4.04 27.59
N LYS A 215 0.95 4.83 26.89
CA LYS A 215 -0.50 4.62 26.87
C LYS A 215 -0.95 3.41 26.07
N TYR A 216 -0.30 3.16 24.92
CA TYR A 216 -0.75 2.16 23.95
C TYR A 216 0.24 1.00 23.76
N HIS A 217 1.33 0.98 24.54
CA HIS A 217 2.42 0.01 24.38
C HIS A 217 2.91 -0.09 22.92
N ALA A 218 2.93 1.07 22.25
CA ALA A 218 3.30 1.15 20.85
C ALA A 218 4.80 0.90 20.68
N GLU A 219 5.14 -0.08 19.86
CA GLU A 219 6.53 -0.37 19.54
C GLU A 219 7.03 0.50 18.38
N SER A 220 8.23 1.03 18.47
CA SER A 220 8.88 1.82 17.42
C SER A 220 9.28 0.97 16.20
N ASN A 221 9.38 -0.34 16.37
CA ASN A 221 9.75 -1.30 15.35
C ASN A 221 8.76 -2.46 15.30
N CYS A 222 8.21 -2.75 14.12
CA CYS A 222 7.49 -3.99 13.89
C CYS A 222 8.34 -4.92 13.03
N LYS A 223 9.00 -5.87 13.66
CA LYS A 223 9.85 -6.88 12.99
C LYS A 223 9.08 -7.86 12.11
N LYS A 224 7.75 -7.79 12.12
CA LYS A 224 6.88 -8.76 11.44
C LYS A 224 6.16 -8.19 10.23
N THR A 225 6.65 -7.10 9.66
CA THR A 225 6.06 -6.51 8.45
C THR A 225 6.92 -6.77 7.25
N ILE A 226 6.28 -7.05 6.14
CA ILE A 226 6.86 -7.12 4.81
C ILE A 226 6.10 -6.19 3.87
N GLN A 227 6.82 -5.61 2.94
CA GLN A 227 6.28 -4.70 1.94
C GLN A 227 6.67 -5.19 0.55
N LEU A 228 5.74 -5.08 -0.37
CA LEU A 228 5.96 -5.33 -1.78
C LEU A 228 5.60 -4.07 -2.55
N MET A 229 6.50 -3.60 -3.38
CA MET A 229 6.26 -2.53 -4.33
C MET A 229 6.49 -3.07 -5.74
N LEU A 230 5.48 -2.91 -6.56
CA LEU A 230 5.49 -3.34 -7.96
C LEU A 230 5.16 -2.16 -8.86
N GLU A 231 5.91 -2.01 -9.93
CA GLU A 231 5.51 -1.16 -11.04
C GLU A 231 5.15 -2.03 -12.22
N VAL A 232 3.94 -1.85 -12.72
CA VAL A 232 3.40 -2.61 -13.86
C VAL A 232 2.94 -1.67 -14.98
N VAL A 233 3.06 -2.16 -16.21
CA VAL A 233 2.59 -1.51 -17.45
C VAL A 233 1.71 -2.47 -18.22
#